data_66ecb17761135daea2b4456e142eb28b
#
_entry.id   66ecb17761135daea2b4456e142eb28b
#
_cell.length_a   1.000
_cell.length_b   1.000
_cell.length_c   1.000
_cell.angle_alpha   90.00
_cell.angle_beta   90.00
_cell.angle_gamma   90.00
#
_symmetry.space_group_name_H-M   'P 1'
#
loop_
_entity.id
_entity.type
_entity.pdbx_description
1 polymer ?
#
loop_
_entity_poly.entity_id
_entity_poly.type
_entity_poly.pdbx_seq_one_letter_code
_entity_poly.pdbx_strand_id
1 'polypeptide(L)'
;MFFRFPEDARWNADGQAVEFGVGIGEYEGVVRVPRQVFGRFIDGAVTPERCLEAYHLHRTRLERVVERKLRNRQLTDDGNVEVNGRDLRVLPRGASMAYSDFATR
;
A
#
# COMPACT_ATOMS: atom_id res chain seq x y z
N MET A 1 -19.86 0.03 5.23
CA MET A 1 -19.19 1.25 4.74
C MET A 1 -18.07 0.86 3.79
N PHE A 2 -18.00 1.53 2.67
CA PHE A 2 -17.08 1.13 1.59
C PHE A 2 -15.91 2.08 1.50
N PHE A 3 -14.73 1.50 1.28
CA PHE A 3 -13.54 2.29 0.95
C PHE A 3 -13.61 2.73 -0.51
N ARG A 4 -13.14 3.94 -0.77
CA ARG A 4 -13.06 4.49 -2.12
C ARG A 4 -11.60 4.73 -2.46
N PHE A 5 -11.19 4.23 -3.62
CA PHE A 5 -9.83 4.43 -4.11
C PHE A 5 -9.91 5.01 -5.51
N PRO A 6 -9.86 6.34 -5.63
CA PRO A 6 -9.86 6.94 -6.96
C PRO A 6 -8.59 6.52 -7.71
N GLU A 7 -8.68 6.48 -9.04
CA GLU A 7 -7.54 6.04 -9.84
C GLU A 7 -6.65 7.23 -10.11
N ASP A 8 -5.96 7.70 -9.08
CA ASP A 8 -5.18 8.92 -9.13
C ASP A 8 -3.73 8.71 -8.68
N ALA A 9 -3.24 7.49 -8.77
CA ALA A 9 -1.87 7.19 -8.34
C ALA A 9 -0.86 8.01 -9.14
N ARG A 10 0.12 8.56 -8.44
CA ARG A 10 1.14 9.42 -9.03
C ARG A 10 2.43 9.30 -8.25
N TRP A 11 3.52 9.67 -8.92
CA TRP A 11 4.83 9.73 -8.28
C TRP A 11 5.04 11.11 -7.67
N ASN A 12 5.43 11.13 -6.40
CA ASN A 12 5.82 12.37 -5.72
C ASN A 12 7.34 12.40 -5.64
N ALA A 13 7.95 13.27 -6.46
CA ALA A 13 9.41 13.35 -6.54
C ALA A 13 10.03 13.89 -5.25
N ASP A 14 9.36 14.84 -4.61
CA ASP A 14 9.89 15.42 -3.37
C ASP A 14 9.91 14.39 -2.25
N GLY A 15 8.87 13.58 -2.15
CA GLY A 15 8.77 12.57 -1.09
C GLY A 15 9.32 11.22 -1.50
N GLN A 16 9.74 11.05 -2.75
CA GLN A 16 10.25 9.78 -3.26
C GLN A 16 9.27 8.64 -2.95
N ALA A 17 8.03 8.80 -3.39
CA ALA A 17 6.96 7.87 -3.05
C ALA A 17 5.87 7.88 -4.10
N VAL A 18 5.14 6.77 -4.19
CA VAL A 18 3.88 6.74 -4.94
C VAL A 18 2.78 7.19 -3.98
N GLU A 19 1.91 8.07 -4.46
CA GLU A 19 0.79 8.56 -3.66
C GLU A 19 -0.51 8.31 -4.40
N PHE A 20 -1.56 7.98 -3.63
CA PHE A 20 -2.91 7.83 -4.19
C PHE A 20 -3.92 8.16 -3.10
N GLY A 21 -5.13 8.51 -3.53
CA GLY A 21 -6.17 8.91 -2.58
C GLY A 21 -6.90 7.73 -1.97
N VAL A 22 -7.51 7.96 -0.83
CA VAL A 22 -8.41 6.99 -0.18
C VAL A 22 -9.50 7.76 0.55
N GLY A 23 -10.71 7.21 0.53
CA GLY A 23 -11.82 7.77 1.28
C GLY A 23 -12.65 6.69 1.92
N ILE A 24 -13.23 7.02 3.06
CA ILE A 24 -14.24 6.17 3.71
C ILE A 24 -15.13 7.09 4.54
N GLY A 25 -16.44 7.04 4.29
CA GLY A 25 -17.35 7.97 4.94
C GLY A 25 -16.98 9.40 4.56
N GLU A 26 -16.79 10.25 5.55
CA GLU A 26 -16.39 11.63 5.33
C GLU A 26 -14.88 11.82 5.36
N TYR A 27 -14.14 10.77 5.69
CA TYR A 27 -12.70 10.84 5.70
C TYR A 27 -12.16 10.80 4.27
N GLU A 28 -11.21 11.67 3.98
CA GLU A 28 -10.43 11.63 2.74
C GLU A 28 -8.98 11.89 3.08
N GLY A 29 -8.10 11.07 2.56
CA GLY A 29 -6.68 11.20 2.82
C GLY A 29 -5.85 10.74 1.65
N VAL A 30 -4.54 10.79 1.84
CA VAL A 30 -3.56 10.39 0.85
C VAL A 30 -2.76 9.22 1.41
N VAL A 31 -2.56 8.22 0.58
CA VAL A 31 -1.70 7.09 0.92
C VAL A 31 -0.34 7.33 0.29
N ARG A 32 0.70 7.16 1.08
CA ARG A 32 2.07 7.26 0.59
C ARG A 32 2.76 5.91 0.72
N VAL A 33 3.33 5.44 -0.38
CA VAL A 33 4.12 4.21 -0.39
C VAL A 33 5.54 4.61 -0.76
N PRO A 34 6.47 4.65 0.21
CA PRO A 34 7.83 5.08 -0.06
C PRO A 34 8.54 4.18 -1.06
N ARG A 35 9.47 4.78 -1.79
CA ARG A 35 10.24 4.09 -2.83
C ARG A 35 10.85 2.79 -2.33
N GLN A 36 11.41 2.78 -1.13
CA GLN A 36 12.09 1.59 -0.64
C GLN A 36 11.14 0.41 -0.40
N VAL A 37 9.84 0.68 -0.21
CA VAL A 37 8.87 -0.41 -0.09
C VAL A 37 8.80 -1.21 -1.39
N PHE A 38 8.91 -0.52 -2.51
CA PHE A 38 8.83 -1.16 -3.82
C PHE A 38 10.05 -2.02 -4.13
N GLY A 39 11.15 -1.84 -3.41
CA GLY A 39 12.30 -2.71 -3.57
C GLY A 39 11.99 -4.18 -3.34
N ARG A 40 10.90 -4.47 -2.63
CA ARG A 40 10.46 -5.85 -2.40
C ARG A 40 9.78 -6.45 -3.61
N PHE A 41 9.33 -5.62 -4.55
CA PHE A 41 8.57 -6.05 -5.72
C PHE A 41 9.38 -5.94 -7.01
N ILE A 42 10.49 -5.23 -6.99
CA ILE A 42 11.20 -4.85 -8.20
C ILE A 42 12.60 -5.43 -8.15
N ASP A 43 12.95 -6.17 -9.19
CA ASP A 43 14.33 -6.63 -9.39
C ASP A 43 15.08 -5.56 -10.16
N GLY A 44 16.23 -5.16 -9.64
CA GLY A 44 17.06 -4.15 -10.30
C GLY A 44 16.72 -2.75 -9.85
N ALA A 45 16.87 -1.79 -10.74
CA ALA A 45 16.73 -0.38 -10.41
C ALA A 45 15.29 -0.03 -10.02
N VAL A 46 15.14 0.71 -8.93
CA VAL A 46 13.83 1.14 -8.44
C VAL A 46 13.61 2.57 -8.92
N THR A 47 13.05 2.70 -10.13
CA THR A 47 12.79 3.98 -10.76
C THR A 47 11.35 4.40 -10.50
N PRO A 48 11.03 5.71 -10.65
CA PRO A 48 9.62 6.13 -10.49
C PRO A 48 8.64 5.38 -11.38
N GLU A 49 9.02 5.14 -12.63
CA GLU A 49 8.16 4.42 -13.56
C GLU A 49 7.91 3.00 -13.10
N ARG A 50 8.97 2.33 -12.62
CA ARG A 50 8.82 0.96 -12.14
C ARG A 50 8.03 0.90 -10.85
N CYS A 51 8.13 1.93 -10.01
CA CYS A 51 7.32 1.99 -8.80
C CYS A 51 5.84 2.10 -9.13
N LEU A 52 5.49 2.94 -10.10
CA LEU A 52 4.09 3.05 -10.52
C LEU A 52 3.59 1.75 -11.13
N GLU A 53 4.43 1.11 -11.94
CA GLU A 53 4.08 -0.19 -12.51
C GLU A 53 3.83 -1.22 -11.42
N ALA A 54 4.72 -1.28 -10.43
CA ALA A 54 4.57 -2.21 -9.32
C ALA A 54 3.33 -1.89 -8.49
N TYR A 55 3.01 -0.60 -8.31
CA TYR A 55 1.78 -0.21 -7.66
C TYR A 55 0.57 -0.84 -8.37
N HIS A 56 0.51 -0.70 -9.68
CA HIS A 56 -0.64 -1.23 -10.43
C HIS A 56 -0.72 -2.76 -10.34
N LEU A 57 0.41 -3.43 -10.38
CA LEU A 57 0.45 -4.89 -10.28
C LEU A 57 0.00 -5.39 -8.89
N HIS A 58 0.33 -4.64 -7.85
CA HIS A 58 0.05 -5.07 -6.47
C HIS A 58 -1.03 -4.22 -5.82
N ARG A 59 -1.85 -3.56 -6.62
CA ARG A 59 -2.83 -2.58 -6.15
C ARG A 59 -3.75 -3.15 -5.08
N THR A 60 -4.33 -4.32 -5.33
CA THR A 60 -5.28 -4.91 -4.39
C THR A 60 -4.63 -5.15 -3.03
N ARG A 61 -3.41 -5.66 -3.05
CA ARG A 61 -2.68 -5.92 -1.81
C ARG A 61 -2.41 -4.62 -1.05
N LEU A 62 -2.01 -3.57 -1.76
CA LEU A 62 -1.75 -2.28 -1.13
C LEU A 62 -3.02 -1.67 -0.57
N GLU A 63 -4.13 -1.78 -1.31
CA GLU A 63 -5.42 -1.27 -0.82
C GLU A 63 -5.87 -1.99 0.44
N ARG A 64 -5.62 -3.29 0.54
CA ARG A 64 -5.97 -4.03 1.76
C ARG A 64 -5.16 -3.58 2.96
N VAL A 65 -3.88 -3.28 2.75
CA VAL A 65 -3.06 -2.71 3.82
C VAL A 65 -3.64 -1.39 4.30
N VAL A 66 -4.03 -0.53 3.36
CA VAL A 66 -4.60 0.76 3.69
C VAL A 66 -5.89 0.59 4.49
N GLU A 67 -6.78 -0.31 4.04
CA GLU A 67 -8.02 -0.57 4.76
C GLU A 67 -7.77 -1.00 6.19
N ARG A 68 -6.82 -1.90 6.39
CA ARG A 68 -6.49 -2.37 7.74
C ARG A 68 -5.97 -1.24 8.60
N LYS A 69 -5.08 -0.42 8.05
CA LYS A 69 -4.51 0.69 8.81
C LYS A 69 -5.58 1.69 9.20
N LEU A 70 -6.52 1.98 8.29
CA LEU A 70 -7.61 2.89 8.61
C LEU A 70 -8.56 2.32 9.65
N ARG A 71 -8.85 1.02 9.58
CA ARG A 71 -9.67 0.38 10.62
C ARG A 71 -9.01 0.47 11.98
N ASN A 72 -7.69 0.41 12.02
CA ASN A 72 -6.93 0.48 13.27
C ASN A 72 -6.50 1.90 13.61
N ARG A 73 -6.97 2.88 12.85
CA ARG A 73 -6.67 4.31 13.07
C ARG A 73 -5.17 4.59 13.08
N GLN A 74 -4.43 3.91 12.23
CA GLN A 74 -2.99 4.09 12.10
C GLN A 74 -2.71 5.16 11.06
N LEU A 75 -2.76 6.41 11.48
CA LEU A 75 -2.57 7.56 10.60
C LEU A 75 -1.29 8.30 10.97
N THR A 76 -0.75 9.03 10.00
CA THR A 76 0.34 9.95 10.26
C THR A 76 -0.19 11.18 10.99
N ASP A 77 0.73 12.02 11.46
CA ASP A 77 0.34 13.21 12.22
C ASP A 77 -0.55 14.16 11.42
N ASP A 78 -0.40 14.17 10.11
CA ASP A 78 -1.23 15.02 9.25
C ASP A 78 -2.46 14.30 8.70
N GLY A 79 -2.82 13.15 9.30
CA GLY A 79 -4.07 12.48 8.98
C GLY A 79 -4.06 11.65 7.72
N ASN A 80 -2.88 11.28 7.24
CA ASN A 80 -2.74 10.46 6.04
C ASN A 80 -2.29 9.05 6.41
N VAL A 81 -2.11 8.20 5.38
CA VAL A 81 -1.72 6.82 5.59
C VAL A 81 -0.35 6.61 4.96
N GLU A 82 0.56 6.01 5.70
CA GLU A 82 1.86 5.63 5.15
C GLU A 82 2.01 4.12 5.22
N VAL A 83 2.33 3.50 4.08
CA VAL A 83 2.58 2.06 4.00
C VAL A 83 4.07 1.83 4.12
N ASN A 84 4.47 0.91 4.99
CA ASN A 84 5.89 0.57 5.13
C ASN A 84 6.09 -0.92 4.86
N GLY A 85 7.35 -1.35 4.86
CA GLY A 85 7.66 -2.75 4.55
C GLY A 85 7.07 -3.73 5.55
N ARG A 86 6.95 -3.31 6.81
CA ARG A 86 6.36 -4.16 7.83
C ARG A 86 4.89 -4.45 7.54
N ASP A 87 4.18 -3.44 7.05
CA ASP A 87 2.77 -3.60 6.72
C ASP A 87 2.57 -4.72 5.70
N LEU A 88 3.45 -4.80 4.73
CA LEU A 88 3.34 -5.83 3.70
C LEU A 88 3.68 -7.21 4.24
N ARG A 89 4.60 -7.30 5.20
CA ARG A 89 4.95 -8.58 5.78
C ARG A 89 3.84 -9.16 6.64
N VAL A 90 3.02 -8.31 7.23
CA VAL A 90 1.93 -8.74 8.09
C VAL A 90 0.75 -9.28 7.31
N LEU A 91 0.62 -8.93 6.02
CA LEU A 91 -0.48 -9.42 5.22
C LEU A 91 -0.47 -10.94 5.20
N PRO A 92 -1.65 -11.56 5.38
CA PRO A 92 -1.75 -13.02 5.29
C PRO A 92 -1.25 -13.46 3.95
N ARG A 93 -0.55 -14.46 4.04
CA ARG A 93 -0.13 -15.06 2.79
C ARG A 93 -1.28 -15.86 2.26
N GLY A 94 -2.01 -15.47 2.55
CA GLY A 94 -2.80 -15.77 2.21
C GLY A 94 -3.67 -15.94 2.49
N ALA A 95 -3.54 -15.76 2.81
CA ALA A 95 -4.06 -15.70 2.88
C ALA A 95 -4.44 -16.18 2.59
N SER A 96 -3.87 -16.49 2.82
CA SER A 96 -3.63 -16.99 2.56
C SER A 96 -3.65 -17.48 2.68
N MET A 97 -3.50 -17.84 3.05
CA MET A 97 -3.13 -18.34 3.18
C MET A 97 -3.30 -18.87 3.28
N ALA A 98 -3.37 -19.35 3.45
CA ALA A 98 -2.94 -20.00 3.47
C ALA A 98 -2.93 -20.60 3.38
N TYR A 99 -2.89 -20.99 3.64
CA TYR A 99 -2.18 -21.61 3.51
C TYR A 99 -1.80 -21.95 3.52
N SER A 100 -1.79 -22.28 3.66
CA SER A 100 -0.85 -22.72 3.72
C SER A 100 -0.43 -22.70 4.07
N ASP A 101 -0.36 -22.91 4.38
CA ASP A 101 0.46 -23.07 4.65
C ASP A 101 0.39 -23.19 4.95
N PHE A 102 0.21 -23.55 5.19
CA PHE A 102 0.76 -23.90 5.27
C PHE A 102 0.99 -24.23 5.17
N ALA A 103 0.69 -24.72 5.25
CA ALA A 103 1.42 -25.09 5.12
C ALA A 103 1.89 -25.17 5.16
N THR A 104 1.85 -25.29 5.42
CA THR A 104 2.63 -25.32 5.46
C THR A 104 2.97 -25.31 5.69
N ARG A 105 2.98 -25.89 6.01
CA ARG A 105 3.60 -25.89 6.24
C ARG A 105 3.99 -25.93 6.19
#